data_0ae66c22f9122de02c646df282a59c11
#
_entry.id   0ae66c22f9122de02c646df282a59c11
#
_cell.length_a   1.000
_cell.length_b   1.000
_cell.length_c   1.000
_cell.angle_alpha   90.00
_cell.angle_beta   90.00
_cell.angle_gamma   90.00
#
_symmetry.space_group_name_H-M   'P 1'
#
loop_
_entity.id
_entity.type
_entity.pdbx_description
1 polymer ?
#
loop_
_entity_poly.entity_id
_entity_poly.type
_entity_poly.pdbx_seq_one_letter_code
_entity_poly.pdbx_strand_id
1 'polypeptide(L)'
;MTTPVRAELSVEADEPRRTATVTLTVGADEPVFAGHYPHFAIFPGVCLVDCVVRGADRTVPDPGLELCGVDSARFLTAVFPGDEVRIELSWRPLGDDWRCAADLSTARGPAAVVRLRYRVTR
;
A
#
# COMPACT_ATOMS: atom_id res chain seq x y z
N MET A 1 9.57 -12.94 6.42
CA MET A 1 10.04 -11.56 6.21
C MET A 1 9.33 -10.63 7.18
N THR A 2 10.10 -9.86 7.93
CA THR A 2 9.53 -8.84 8.83
C THR A 2 9.17 -7.61 8.00
N THR A 3 7.93 -7.16 8.10
CA THR A 3 7.54 -5.90 7.48
C THR A 3 7.96 -4.73 8.36
N PRO A 4 8.29 -3.55 7.78
CA PRO A 4 8.65 -2.37 8.57
C PRO A 4 7.45 -1.75 9.31
N VAL A 5 6.24 -2.19 9.01
CA VAL A 5 5.00 -1.63 9.56
C VAL A 5 4.25 -2.71 10.32
N ARG A 6 3.88 -2.41 11.57
CA ARG A 6 3.11 -3.32 12.43
C ARG A 6 1.61 -3.20 12.28
N ALA A 7 1.13 -2.10 11.71
CA ALA A 7 -0.31 -1.85 11.58
C ALA A 7 -1.01 -3.03 10.90
N GLU A 8 -2.18 -3.37 11.42
CA GLU A 8 -3.05 -4.36 10.81
C GLU A 8 -3.84 -3.72 9.68
N LEU A 9 -3.97 -4.45 8.58
CA LEU A 9 -4.73 -4.00 7.44
C LEU A 9 -6.12 -4.59 7.48
N SER A 10 -7.14 -3.75 7.27
CA SER A 10 -8.50 -4.18 7.00
C SER A 10 -8.70 -4.15 5.49
N VAL A 11 -9.11 -5.27 4.91
CA VAL A 11 -9.23 -5.41 3.46
C VAL A 11 -10.66 -5.78 3.09
N GLU A 12 -11.26 -4.99 2.20
CA GLU A 12 -12.55 -5.29 1.58
C GLU A 12 -12.34 -5.42 0.08
N ALA A 13 -12.47 -6.62 -0.45
CA ALA A 13 -12.24 -6.89 -1.87
C ALA A 13 -13.56 -7.04 -2.62
N ASP A 14 -13.62 -6.49 -3.82
CA ASP A 14 -14.68 -6.69 -4.79
C ASP A 14 -14.08 -7.50 -5.95
N GLU A 15 -14.16 -8.82 -5.86
CA GLU A 15 -13.54 -9.72 -6.84
C GLU A 15 -14.07 -9.54 -8.27
N PRO A 16 -15.39 -9.40 -8.50
CA PRO A 16 -15.89 -9.19 -9.85
C PRO A 16 -15.31 -7.95 -10.52
N ARG A 17 -15.07 -6.87 -9.76
CA ARG A 17 -14.52 -5.62 -10.28
C ARG A 17 -13.00 -5.55 -10.20
N ARG A 18 -12.37 -6.52 -9.54
CA ARG A 18 -10.93 -6.53 -9.29
C ARG A 18 -10.46 -5.26 -8.58
N THR A 19 -11.25 -4.81 -7.64
CA THR A 19 -10.94 -3.66 -6.79
C THR A 19 -10.92 -4.07 -5.33
N ALA A 20 -10.26 -3.30 -4.51
CA ALA A 20 -10.25 -3.52 -3.06
C ALA A 20 -10.02 -2.20 -2.34
N THR A 21 -10.54 -2.12 -1.13
CA THR A 21 -10.27 -1.02 -0.22
C THR A 21 -9.50 -1.58 0.97
N VAL A 22 -8.35 -0.98 1.24
CA VAL A 22 -7.52 -1.33 2.39
C VAL A 22 -7.47 -0.13 3.31
N THR A 23 -7.69 -0.36 4.60
CA THR A 23 -7.59 0.69 5.61
C THR A 23 -6.63 0.26 6.72
N LEU A 24 -5.89 1.21 7.25
CA LEU A 24 -5.02 1.02 8.40
C LEU A 24 -4.90 2.33 9.16
N THR A 25 -4.58 2.22 10.45
CA THR A 25 -4.25 3.38 11.27
C THR A 25 -2.75 3.35 11.57
N VAL A 26 -2.08 4.46 11.34
CA VAL A 26 -0.65 4.59 11.64
C VAL A 26 -0.49 4.82 13.14
N GLY A 27 0.02 3.81 13.85
CA GLY A 27 0.23 3.92 15.29
C GLY A 27 1.46 4.76 15.62
N ALA A 28 1.40 5.50 16.70
CA ALA A 28 2.54 6.27 17.20
C ALA A 28 3.68 5.35 17.68
N ASP A 29 3.38 4.10 17.97
CA ASP A 29 4.32 3.08 18.41
C ASP A 29 4.98 2.31 17.25
N GLU A 30 4.72 2.71 16.00
CA GLU A 30 5.39 2.08 14.86
C GLU A 30 6.91 2.20 15.01
N PRO A 31 7.66 1.07 14.81
CA PRO A 31 9.11 1.08 15.02
C PRO A 31 9.86 2.13 14.23
N VAL A 32 9.34 2.51 13.06
CA VAL A 32 9.97 3.50 12.18
C VAL A 32 10.11 4.86 12.86
N PHE A 33 9.21 5.22 13.77
CA PHE A 33 9.28 6.51 14.45
C PHE A 33 10.38 6.57 15.53
N ALA A 34 10.76 5.44 16.08
CA ALA A 34 11.77 5.39 17.14
C ALA A 34 13.18 5.74 16.65
N GLY A 35 13.47 5.49 15.38
CA GLY A 35 14.80 5.71 14.79
C GLY A 35 14.93 6.94 13.91
N HIS A 36 13.84 7.66 13.66
CA HIS A 36 13.83 8.79 12.72
C HIS A 36 13.25 10.06 13.36
N TYR A 37 13.98 11.15 13.21
CA TYR A 37 13.53 12.53 13.49
C TYR A 37 12.64 12.66 14.74
N PRO A 38 13.19 12.68 15.94
CA PRO A 38 12.40 12.73 17.19
C PRO A 38 11.43 13.92 17.28
N HIS A 39 11.60 14.94 16.42
CA HIS A 39 10.73 16.12 16.37
C HIS A 39 9.81 16.14 15.14
N PHE A 40 9.95 15.16 14.24
CA PHE A 40 9.16 15.07 13.01
C PHE A 40 8.74 13.62 12.78
N ALA A 41 7.65 13.22 13.38
CA ALA A 41 7.10 11.89 13.16
C ALA A 41 6.30 11.90 11.84
N ILE A 42 6.98 11.59 10.74
CA ILE A 42 6.36 11.41 9.44
C ILE A 42 6.50 9.94 9.05
N PHE A 43 5.39 9.34 8.62
CA PHE A 43 5.40 7.96 8.13
C PHE A 43 6.11 7.93 6.78
N PRO A 44 7.25 7.24 6.64
CA PRO A 44 8.04 7.28 5.39
C PRO A 44 7.30 6.71 4.20
N GLY A 45 7.61 7.26 3.02
CA GLY A 45 7.02 6.77 1.77
C GLY A 45 7.25 5.28 1.52
N VAL A 46 8.43 4.76 1.89
CA VAL A 46 8.72 3.32 1.75
C VAL A 46 7.77 2.47 2.60
N CYS A 47 7.33 2.99 3.74
CA CYS A 47 6.34 2.30 4.58
C CYS A 47 4.95 2.32 3.94
N LEU A 48 4.59 3.41 3.25
CA LEU A 48 3.34 3.45 2.47
C LEU A 48 3.36 2.42 1.35
N VAL A 49 4.48 2.31 0.63
CA VAL A 49 4.64 1.30 -0.42
C VAL A 49 4.50 -0.11 0.17
N ASP A 50 5.10 -0.37 1.33
CA ASP A 50 4.96 -1.66 2.02
C ASP A 50 3.50 -1.98 2.32
N CYS A 51 2.74 -1.00 2.81
CA CYS A 51 1.30 -1.18 3.05
C CYS A 51 0.54 -1.54 1.77
N VAL A 52 0.88 -0.89 0.65
CA VAL A 52 0.27 -1.18 -0.64
C VAL A 52 0.60 -2.62 -1.06
N VAL A 53 1.85 -3.04 -0.93
CA VAL A 53 2.27 -4.41 -1.29
C VAL A 53 1.52 -5.44 -0.43
N ARG A 54 1.41 -5.20 0.87
CA ARG A 54 0.68 -6.11 1.76
C ARG A 54 -0.79 -6.24 1.38
N GLY A 55 -1.44 -5.12 1.05
CA GLY A 55 -2.82 -5.13 0.59
C GLY A 55 -2.98 -5.80 -0.77
N ALA A 56 -2.07 -5.51 -1.69
CA ALA A 56 -2.07 -6.10 -3.02
C ALA A 56 -1.90 -7.62 -2.95
N ASP A 57 -0.97 -8.11 -2.13
CA ASP A 57 -0.72 -9.54 -1.98
C ASP A 57 -1.95 -10.31 -1.47
N ARG A 58 -2.83 -9.64 -0.73
CA ARG A 58 -4.08 -10.24 -0.22
C ARG A 58 -5.22 -10.21 -1.23
N THR A 59 -5.06 -9.50 -2.34
CA THR A 59 -6.16 -9.24 -3.28
C THR A 59 -5.82 -9.64 -4.71
N VAL A 60 -4.73 -10.38 -4.89
CA VAL A 60 -4.31 -10.82 -6.24
C VAL A 60 -5.45 -11.55 -6.94
N PRO A 61 -5.71 -11.21 -8.22
CA PRO A 61 -6.77 -11.88 -8.99
C PRO A 61 -6.44 -13.33 -9.38
N ASP A 62 -5.18 -13.73 -9.22
CA ASP A 62 -4.71 -15.08 -9.53
C ASP A 62 -3.62 -15.44 -8.51
N PRO A 63 -3.72 -16.58 -7.80
CA PRO A 63 -2.72 -16.94 -6.79
C PRO A 63 -1.32 -17.20 -7.34
N GLY A 64 -1.17 -17.35 -8.66
CA GLY A 64 0.14 -17.47 -9.30
C GLY A 64 0.83 -16.14 -9.57
N LEU A 65 0.28 -15.02 -9.12
CA LEU A 65 0.88 -13.71 -9.34
C LEU A 65 1.89 -13.37 -8.26
N GLU A 66 2.99 -12.79 -8.66
CA GLU A 66 4.08 -12.39 -7.79
C GLU A 66 4.55 -10.98 -8.14
N LEU A 67 4.82 -10.18 -7.11
CA LEU A 67 5.35 -8.83 -7.30
C LEU A 67 6.68 -8.88 -8.03
N CYS A 68 6.80 -8.15 -9.14
CA CYS A 68 8.04 -8.07 -9.88
C CYS A 68 8.64 -6.65 -9.91
N GLY A 69 7.91 -5.64 -9.47
CA GLY A 69 8.47 -4.30 -9.40
C GLY A 69 7.47 -3.22 -9.01
N VAL A 70 8.03 -2.06 -8.72
CA VAL A 70 7.27 -0.82 -8.51
C VAL A 70 7.48 0.03 -9.75
N ASP A 71 6.43 0.22 -10.54
CA ASP A 71 6.51 1.04 -11.76
C ASP A 71 6.59 2.52 -11.43
N SER A 72 5.86 2.96 -10.41
CA SER A 72 5.92 4.34 -9.95
C SER A 72 5.40 4.46 -8.53
N ALA A 73 5.89 5.49 -7.84
CA ALA A 73 5.38 5.90 -6.54
C ALA A 73 5.51 7.41 -6.45
N ARG A 74 4.40 8.10 -6.18
CA ARG A 74 4.36 9.55 -6.00
C ARG A 74 3.77 9.86 -4.65
N PHE A 75 4.49 10.66 -3.87
CA PHE A 75 4.07 11.05 -2.53
C PHE A 75 3.61 12.50 -2.58
N LEU A 76 2.36 12.75 -2.21
CA LEU A 76 1.68 14.04 -2.38
C LEU A 76 1.56 14.81 -1.08
N THR A 77 1.28 14.10 0.01
CA THR A 77 1.05 14.69 1.33
C THR A 77 1.63 13.76 2.39
N ALA A 78 2.25 14.34 3.41
CA ALA A 78 2.81 13.58 4.51
C ALA A 78 1.72 12.84 5.31
N VAL A 79 2.06 11.66 5.80
CA VAL A 79 1.22 10.85 6.68
C VAL A 79 1.84 10.83 8.07
N PHE A 80 1.03 11.01 9.09
CA PHE A 80 1.48 11.19 10.47
C PHE A 80 0.92 10.10 11.39
N PRO A 81 1.54 9.91 12.58
CA PRO A 81 0.95 9.03 13.59
C PRO A 81 -0.50 9.45 13.90
N GLY A 82 -1.37 8.46 14.02
CA GLY A 82 -2.80 8.68 14.25
C GLY A 82 -3.62 8.79 12.98
N ASP A 83 -3.00 8.96 11.82
CA ASP A 83 -3.73 9.02 10.56
C ASP A 83 -4.32 7.67 10.20
N GLU A 84 -5.57 7.69 9.75
CA GLU A 84 -6.16 6.56 9.04
C GLU A 84 -5.82 6.69 7.57
N VAL A 85 -5.18 5.67 7.03
CA VAL A 85 -4.83 5.62 5.61
C VAL A 85 -5.80 4.70 4.89
N ARG A 86 -6.40 5.21 3.83
CA ARG A 86 -7.28 4.46 2.95
C ARG A 86 -6.57 4.23 1.63
N ILE A 87 -6.51 2.98 1.20
CA ILE A 87 -5.86 2.58 -0.04
C ILE A 87 -6.91 1.95 -0.96
N GLU A 88 -7.16 2.61 -2.09
CA GLU A 88 -8.03 2.06 -3.12
C GLU A 88 -7.17 1.33 -4.13
N LEU A 89 -7.36 0.02 -4.24
CA LEU A 89 -6.61 -0.84 -5.15
C LEU A 89 -7.46 -1.20 -6.35
N SER A 90 -6.83 -1.24 -7.52
CA SER A 90 -7.46 -1.80 -8.73
C SER A 90 -6.45 -2.63 -9.51
N TRP A 91 -6.91 -3.77 -10.01
CA TRP A 91 -6.09 -4.71 -10.77
C TRP A 91 -6.47 -4.68 -12.23
N ARG A 92 -5.46 -4.60 -13.10
CA ARG A 92 -5.65 -4.62 -14.56
C ARG A 92 -4.61 -5.51 -15.24
N PRO A 93 -5.01 -6.28 -16.25
CA PRO A 93 -4.04 -6.95 -17.12
C PRO A 93 -3.15 -5.92 -17.81
N LEU A 94 -1.86 -6.25 -17.95
CA LEU A 94 -0.88 -5.43 -18.64
C LEU A 94 -0.01 -6.34 -19.52
N GLY A 95 -0.49 -6.64 -20.74
CA GLY A 95 0.10 -7.67 -21.55
C GLY A 95 -0.05 -9.02 -20.85
N ASP A 96 1.06 -9.75 -20.66
CA ASP A 96 1.07 -11.00 -19.92
C ASP A 96 1.19 -10.80 -18.40
N ASP A 97 1.43 -9.56 -17.97
CA ASP A 97 1.57 -9.19 -16.56
C ASP A 97 0.26 -8.58 -16.03
N TRP A 98 0.31 -8.15 -14.79
CA TRP A 98 -0.77 -7.42 -14.14
C TRP A 98 -0.24 -6.16 -13.49
N ARG A 99 -1.05 -5.13 -13.48
CA ARG A 99 -0.78 -3.89 -12.73
C ARG A 99 -1.74 -3.77 -11.57
N CYS A 100 -1.21 -3.46 -10.39
CA CYS A 100 -2.01 -3.04 -9.25
C CYS A 100 -1.82 -1.53 -9.08
N ALA A 101 -2.89 -0.78 -9.27
CA ALA A 101 -2.90 0.66 -9.07
C ALA A 101 -3.45 0.97 -7.68
N ALA A 102 -2.76 1.82 -6.94
CA ALA A 102 -3.15 2.21 -5.59
C ALA A 102 -3.23 3.72 -5.46
N ASP A 103 -4.36 4.19 -4.95
CA ASP A 103 -4.56 5.59 -4.57
C ASP A 103 -4.71 5.64 -3.06
N LEU A 104 -3.80 6.33 -2.38
CA LEU A 104 -3.77 6.44 -0.93
C LEU A 104 -4.27 7.81 -0.50
N SER A 105 -5.10 7.84 0.53
CA SER A 105 -5.64 9.08 1.07
C SER A 105 -5.72 9.03 2.59
N THR A 106 -5.76 10.22 3.19
CA THR A 106 -6.07 10.43 4.60
C THR A 106 -7.21 11.44 4.70
N ALA A 107 -7.60 11.81 5.91
CA ALA A 107 -8.62 12.84 6.12
C ALA A 107 -8.26 14.18 5.46
N ARG A 108 -6.97 14.41 5.19
CA ARG A 108 -6.49 15.63 4.54
C ARG A 108 -6.51 15.57 3.01
N GLY A 109 -6.89 14.45 2.42
CA GLY A 109 -6.97 14.26 0.98
C GLY A 109 -5.93 13.28 0.44
N PRO A 110 -5.64 13.33 -0.88
CA PRO A 110 -4.70 12.39 -1.51
C PRO A 110 -3.32 12.45 -0.87
N ALA A 111 -2.77 11.29 -0.53
CA ALA A 111 -1.47 11.17 0.13
C ALA A 111 -0.40 10.58 -0.78
N ALA A 112 -0.76 9.60 -1.62
CA ALA A 112 0.20 8.96 -2.51
C ALA A 112 -0.50 8.22 -3.64
N VAL A 113 0.25 7.98 -4.72
CA VAL A 113 -0.20 7.15 -5.85
C VAL A 113 0.92 6.16 -6.13
N VAL A 114 0.59 4.86 -6.14
CA VAL A 114 1.56 3.79 -6.33
C VAL A 114 1.09 2.87 -7.44
N ARG A 115 2.01 2.45 -8.28
CA ARG A 115 1.75 1.49 -9.36
C ARG A 115 2.72 0.33 -9.20
N LEU A 116 2.18 -0.86 -8.98
CA LEU A 116 2.95 -2.10 -8.83
C LEU A 116 2.77 -2.97 -10.06
N ARG A 117 3.81 -3.76 -10.36
CA ARG A 117 3.74 -4.74 -11.42
C ARG A 117 3.86 -6.14 -10.83
N TYR A 118 2.94 -7.01 -11.24
CA TYR A 118 2.93 -8.42 -10.89
C TYR A 118 3.06 -9.26 -12.15
N ARG A 119 3.67 -10.41 -12.02
CA ARG A 119 3.81 -11.37 -13.12
C ARG A 119 3.34 -12.74 -12.71
N VAL A 120 2.94 -13.53 -13.70
CA VAL A 120 2.54 -14.91 -13.46
C VAL A 120 3.81 -15.75 -13.28
N THR A 121 3.89 -16.46 -12.16
CA THR A 121 4.97 -17.41 -11.87
C THR A 121 4.41 -18.82 -11.92
N ARG A 122 4.68 -19.53 -13.00
CA ARG A 122 4.25 -20.91 -13.19
C ARG A 122 5.39 -21.78 -13.68
#